data_eeaeea2d3e6a0249746103af5046fe44
#
_entry.id   eeaeea2d3e6a0249746103af5046fe44
#
_cell.length_a   1.000
_cell.length_b   1.000
_cell.length_c   1.000
_cell.angle_alpha   90.00
_cell.angle_beta   90.00
_cell.angle_gamma   90.00
#
_symmetry.space_group_name_H-M   'P 1'
#
loop_
_entity.id
_entity.type
_entity.pdbx_description
1 polymer ?
#
loop_
_entity_poly.entity_id
_entity_poly.type
_entity_poly.pdbx_seq_one_letter_code
_entity_poly.pdbx_strand_id
1 'polypeptide(L)'
;MSVPALAPVSCAPAQQAAVSIPQNQPAPTETAVSPPVIERSKAANAAAIAKRIASTGKIRIYQEHIYWYENGWYHLLQTGELRRLMRSLCTADIEKHSSKRVFEDIEVFLLSNSKLLAEPPGNHSLLCIQNGIYDMTTNTISPHTPAYFFTHCLNVSLPTLCHGTPHFDNFIGFITGNDYALQMRIWQMLGYIFACDTDGKVFFLLQGVSNSGKSVLLELLRSMFNPEAVSTLDLYRLGDRFSGAALIEKKLNICGDLPNRTLSAQAVATLKQITGRDLMTVEEKYKPLATMAPAINLVFASNFPIRMAEEDTALLSRMVVIPFRFSIPTEQQDHLLTQKILAERDGIFLRAIHAYHRLLADKYIFAGQALVDQLLSQSYASPMSENQNIAAFLNDCCILTDDNSFTSTQDLHEACTAYCVGHDLPIITDRTRFSRILRSQLANKVKPKKIRIGDKTHNGYIGIKLSNQ
;
A
#
# COMPACT_ATOMS: atom_id res chain seq x y z
N MET A 1 -26.42 25.51 -16.60
CA MET A 1 -25.52 26.16 -15.65
C MET A 1 -24.11 25.76 -16.07
N SER A 2 -23.37 26.69 -16.62
CA SER A 2 -22.03 26.49 -17.20
C SER A 2 -21.04 26.20 -16.07
N VAL A 3 -20.35 25.07 -16.18
CA VAL A 3 -19.27 24.65 -15.29
C VAL A 3 -18.06 25.57 -15.55
N PRO A 4 -17.45 26.21 -14.55
CA PRO A 4 -16.23 26.96 -14.77
C PRO A 4 -15.12 25.98 -15.16
N ALA A 5 -14.57 26.18 -16.35
CA ALA A 5 -13.34 25.56 -16.78
C ALA A 5 -12.24 25.83 -15.72
N LEU A 6 -11.45 24.83 -15.39
CA LEU A 6 -10.23 25.01 -14.63
C LEU A 6 -9.43 26.11 -15.34
N ALA A 7 -9.30 27.25 -14.69
CA ALA A 7 -8.39 28.29 -15.15
C ALA A 7 -7.00 27.64 -15.26
N PRO A 8 -6.26 27.86 -16.34
CA PRO A 8 -4.89 27.43 -16.41
C PRO A 8 -4.17 28.05 -15.20
N VAL A 9 -3.52 27.20 -14.39
CA VAL A 9 -2.66 27.64 -13.31
C VAL A 9 -1.63 28.56 -13.95
N SER A 10 -1.84 29.86 -13.84
CA SER A 10 -0.85 30.87 -14.24
C SER A 10 0.36 30.62 -13.36
N CYS A 11 1.41 30.05 -13.95
CA CYS A 11 2.74 30.14 -13.38
C CYS A 11 3.13 31.62 -13.42
N ALA A 12 2.80 32.34 -12.36
CA ALA A 12 3.41 33.65 -12.17
C ALA A 12 4.93 33.40 -12.11
N PRO A 13 5.74 34.17 -12.87
CA PRO A 13 7.17 34.06 -12.74
C PRO A 13 7.52 34.33 -11.29
N ALA A 14 8.16 33.37 -10.63
CA ALA A 14 8.75 33.58 -9.33
C ALA A 14 9.67 34.79 -9.47
N GLN A 15 9.27 35.90 -8.85
CA GLN A 15 10.17 37.03 -8.68
C GLN A 15 11.42 36.46 -7.99
N GLN A 16 12.54 36.63 -8.64
CA GLN A 16 13.87 36.40 -8.07
C GLN A 16 14.00 37.30 -6.83
N ALA A 17 13.50 36.82 -5.69
CA ALA A 17 13.96 37.28 -4.42
C ALA A 17 15.41 36.82 -4.32
N ALA A 18 16.32 37.74 -4.56
CA ALA A 18 17.74 37.56 -4.28
C ALA A 18 17.83 37.23 -2.78
N VAL A 19 17.87 35.97 -2.45
CA VAL A 19 18.23 35.50 -1.14
C VAL A 19 19.72 35.77 -1.02
N SER A 20 20.05 36.76 -0.22
CA SER A 20 21.42 37.01 0.23
C SER A 20 21.93 35.72 0.87
N ILE A 21 22.76 35.03 0.13
CA ILE A 21 23.55 33.88 0.63
C ILE A 21 24.43 34.44 1.75
N PRO A 22 24.35 33.92 2.99
CA PRO A 22 25.38 34.22 3.97
C PRO A 22 26.70 33.74 3.37
N GLN A 23 27.58 34.68 3.04
CA GLN A 23 28.93 34.38 2.63
C GLN A 23 29.64 33.70 3.79
N ASN A 24 30.35 32.62 3.45
CA ASN A 24 31.39 31.96 4.22
C ASN A 24 31.01 31.03 5.37
N GLN A 25 30.60 29.80 4.97
CA GLN A 25 31.37 28.69 5.52
C GLN A 25 32.04 27.97 4.33
N PRO A 26 33.36 27.78 4.33
CA PRO A 26 34.05 27.03 3.30
C PRO A 26 33.44 25.61 3.30
N ALA A 27 33.10 25.09 2.11
CA ALA A 27 32.85 23.68 1.93
C ALA A 27 33.92 22.89 2.69
N PRO A 28 33.57 21.82 3.43
CA PRO A 28 34.59 21.00 4.08
C PRO A 28 35.51 20.52 2.96
N THR A 29 36.69 21.10 2.91
CA THR A 29 37.80 20.62 2.10
C THR A 29 37.86 19.13 2.34
N GLU A 30 37.89 18.34 1.28
CA GLU A 30 38.25 16.93 1.32
C GLU A 30 39.64 16.86 1.97
N THR A 31 39.69 16.83 3.28
CA THR A 31 40.90 16.52 4.02
C THR A 31 41.19 15.08 3.65
N ALA A 32 42.24 14.90 2.85
CA ALA A 32 42.83 13.59 2.59
C ALA A 32 43.10 12.92 3.93
N VAL A 33 42.16 12.02 4.31
CA VAL A 33 42.26 11.30 5.59
C VAL A 33 43.44 10.36 5.46
N SER A 34 44.50 10.63 6.22
CA SER A 34 45.71 9.79 6.25
C SER A 34 45.31 8.32 6.50
N PRO A 35 45.97 7.35 5.86
CA PRO A 35 45.67 5.94 6.07
C PRO A 35 45.83 5.61 7.56
N PRO A 36 44.97 4.71 8.12
CA PRO A 36 45.11 4.32 9.53
C PRO A 36 46.42 3.64 9.78
N VAL A 37 47.04 3.97 10.93
CA VAL A 37 48.27 3.33 11.38
C VAL A 37 47.97 1.87 11.72
N ILE A 38 48.80 0.94 11.19
CA ILE A 38 48.64 -0.50 11.47
C ILE A 38 49.18 -0.76 12.88
N GLU A 39 48.28 -1.00 13.82
CA GLU A 39 48.67 -1.42 15.16
C GLU A 39 48.79 -2.96 15.23
N ARG A 40 49.58 -3.46 16.19
CA ARG A 40 49.83 -4.89 16.34
C ARG A 40 48.62 -5.70 16.81
N SER A 41 47.57 -5.05 17.30
CA SER A 41 46.31 -5.68 17.78
C SER A 41 45.24 -5.63 16.71
N LYS A 42 44.58 -6.77 16.45
CA LYS A 42 43.46 -6.84 15.52
C LYS A 42 42.28 -5.95 15.94
N ALA A 43 42.01 -5.84 17.24
CA ALA A 43 40.97 -5.00 17.78
C ALA A 43 41.27 -3.50 17.60
N ALA A 44 42.54 -3.10 17.77
CA ALA A 44 42.95 -1.71 17.52
C ALA A 44 42.81 -1.33 16.04
N ASN A 45 43.08 -2.26 15.12
CA ASN A 45 42.82 -2.06 13.69
C ASN A 45 41.34 -1.91 13.38
N ALA A 46 40.48 -2.74 13.98
CA ALA A 46 39.03 -2.66 13.80
C ALA A 46 38.50 -1.30 14.28
N ALA A 47 38.91 -0.84 15.46
CA ALA A 47 38.50 0.47 15.99
C ALA A 47 38.97 1.64 15.10
N ALA A 48 40.21 1.57 14.57
CA ALA A 48 40.75 2.58 13.67
C ALA A 48 39.97 2.66 12.34
N ILE A 49 39.63 1.49 11.78
CA ILE A 49 38.79 1.41 10.55
C ILE A 49 37.39 1.94 10.81
N ALA A 50 36.75 1.53 11.91
CA ALA A 50 35.43 2.03 12.30
C ALA A 50 35.43 3.56 12.46
N LYS A 51 36.43 4.12 13.12
CA LYS A 51 36.63 5.57 13.28
C LYS A 51 36.79 6.27 11.92
N ARG A 52 37.54 5.68 11.00
CA ARG A 52 37.70 6.22 9.64
C ARG A 52 36.40 6.21 8.87
N ILE A 53 35.65 5.12 8.92
CA ILE A 53 34.31 5.05 8.30
C ILE A 53 33.38 6.12 8.89
N ALA A 54 33.36 6.25 10.22
CA ALA A 54 32.55 7.25 10.91
C ALA A 54 32.95 8.70 10.51
N SER A 55 34.24 8.96 10.32
CA SER A 55 34.76 10.30 9.94
C SER A 55 34.37 10.73 8.53
N THR A 56 33.88 9.83 7.67
CA THR A 56 33.37 10.21 6.34
C THR A 56 32.10 11.05 6.41
N GLY A 57 31.37 11.06 7.53
CA GLY A 57 30.09 11.71 7.69
C GLY A 57 28.95 11.05 6.91
N LYS A 58 29.24 9.98 6.15
CA LYS A 58 28.30 9.30 5.25
C LYS A 58 27.59 8.11 5.88
N ILE A 59 27.90 7.77 7.13
CA ILE A 59 27.33 6.61 7.81
C ILE A 59 26.34 7.05 8.89
N ARG A 60 25.23 6.33 9.02
CA ARG A 60 24.22 6.48 10.08
C ARG A 60 23.74 5.11 10.55
N ILE A 61 23.22 5.09 11.76
CA ILE A 61 22.65 3.91 12.40
C ILE A 61 21.21 4.23 12.79
N TYR A 62 20.31 3.38 12.37
CA TYR A 62 18.89 3.47 12.72
C TYR A 62 18.34 2.06 12.96
N GLN A 63 17.64 1.84 14.07
CA GLN A 63 17.07 0.54 14.45
C GLN A 63 18.07 -0.63 14.31
N GLU A 64 19.28 -0.45 14.83
CA GLU A 64 20.37 -1.45 14.77
C GLU A 64 20.86 -1.82 13.35
N HIS A 65 20.49 -1.03 12.35
CA HIS A 65 20.96 -1.20 10.97
C HIS A 65 21.91 -0.08 10.58
N ILE A 66 22.85 -0.42 9.70
CA ILE A 66 23.89 0.51 9.21
C ILE A 66 23.47 1.01 7.83
N TYR A 67 23.49 2.32 7.66
CA TYR A 67 23.15 3.00 6.42
C TYR A 67 24.31 3.81 5.90
N TRP A 68 24.42 3.88 4.57
CA TRP A 68 25.43 4.63 3.85
C TRP A 68 24.81 5.67 2.95
N TYR A 69 25.29 6.92 3.07
CA TYR A 69 24.84 8.04 2.25
C TYR A 69 25.49 8.00 0.88
N GLU A 70 24.70 7.88 -0.15
CA GLU A 70 25.10 7.92 -1.55
C GLU A 70 23.94 8.46 -2.41
N ASN A 71 24.24 9.22 -3.46
CA ASN A 71 23.26 9.76 -4.39
C ASN A 71 22.11 10.55 -3.74
N GLY A 72 22.38 11.21 -2.61
CA GLY A 72 21.41 12.11 -1.94
C GLY A 72 20.61 11.49 -0.81
N TRP A 73 20.69 10.17 -0.56
CA TRP A 73 19.94 9.48 0.47
C TRP A 73 20.72 8.33 1.11
N TYR A 74 20.18 7.72 2.16
CA TYR A 74 20.84 6.66 2.93
C TYR A 74 20.35 5.29 2.50
N HIS A 75 21.26 4.45 2.03
CA HIS A 75 21.01 3.07 1.63
C HIS A 75 21.29 2.12 2.80
N LEU A 76 20.38 1.19 3.06
CA LEU A 76 20.60 0.11 4.01
C LEU A 76 21.74 -0.78 3.52
N LEU A 77 22.79 -0.92 4.29
CA LEU A 77 23.90 -1.82 3.97
C LEU A 77 23.61 -3.24 4.47
N GLN A 78 23.46 -4.17 3.54
CA GLN A 78 23.49 -5.58 3.87
C GLN A 78 24.93 -6.00 4.26
N THR A 79 25.07 -7.06 5.06
CA THR A 79 26.40 -7.51 5.56
C THR A 79 27.44 -7.65 4.45
N GLY A 80 27.06 -8.11 3.26
CA GLY A 80 27.97 -8.23 2.11
C GLY A 80 28.41 -6.88 1.55
N GLU A 81 27.54 -5.91 1.53
CA GLU A 81 27.80 -4.53 1.05
C GLU A 81 28.66 -3.78 2.04
N LEU A 82 28.34 -3.89 3.34
CA LEU A 82 29.15 -3.33 4.40
C LEU A 82 30.60 -3.84 4.33
N ARG A 83 30.80 -5.14 4.11
CA ARG A 83 32.13 -5.71 3.94
C ARG A 83 32.86 -5.18 2.70
N ARG A 84 32.16 -5.00 1.57
CA ARG A 84 32.73 -4.37 0.36
C ARG A 84 33.14 -2.93 0.62
N LEU A 85 32.28 -2.16 1.29
CA LEU A 85 32.57 -0.79 1.70
C LEU A 85 33.80 -0.73 2.63
N MET A 86 33.84 -1.59 3.65
CA MET A 86 34.99 -1.67 4.56
C MET A 86 36.29 -1.92 3.81
N ARG A 87 36.27 -2.84 2.84
CA ARG A 87 37.47 -3.14 2.02
C ARG A 87 37.87 -1.96 1.13
N SER A 88 36.91 -1.27 0.51
CA SER A 88 37.23 -0.11 -0.34
C SER A 88 37.85 1.06 0.41
N LEU A 89 37.59 1.16 1.72
CA LEU A 89 38.13 2.20 2.60
C LEU A 89 39.45 1.77 3.29
N CYS A 90 39.87 0.52 3.13
CA CYS A 90 41.11 -0.01 3.70
C CYS A 90 42.28 0.10 2.70
N THR A 91 43.49 0.24 3.24
CA THR A 91 44.70 0.04 2.44
C THR A 91 44.93 -1.45 2.18
N ALA A 92 45.72 -1.79 1.13
CA ALA A 92 46.03 -3.18 0.78
C ALA A 92 46.70 -3.97 1.93
N ASP A 93 47.48 -3.29 2.80
CA ASP A 93 48.09 -3.93 3.96
C ASP A 93 47.08 -4.29 5.04
N ILE A 94 46.06 -3.45 5.27
CA ILE A 94 44.98 -3.73 6.21
C ILE A 94 44.12 -4.87 5.68
N GLU A 95 43.89 -4.91 4.40
CA GLU A 95 43.07 -5.95 3.76
C GLU A 95 43.68 -7.35 3.92
N LYS A 96 44.99 -7.48 3.76
CA LYS A 96 45.72 -8.75 3.96
C LYS A 96 45.62 -9.30 5.38
N HIS A 97 45.45 -8.46 6.38
CA HIS A 97 45.40 -8.83 7.80
C HIS A 97 43.93 -8.91 8.32
N SER A 98 42.93 -8.58 7.49
CA SER A 98 41.54 -8.56 7.90
C SER A 98 40.91 -9.95 7.80
N SER A 99 40.57 -10.54 8.93
CA SER A 99 39.80 -11.78 9.04
C SER A 99 38.31 -11.49 9.17
N LYS A 100 37.47 -12.52 9.03
CA LYS A 100 36.03 -12.41 9.28
C LYS A 100 35.70 -11.73 10.62
N ARG A 101 36.45 -12.07 11.67
CA ARG A 101 36.30 -11.49 13.02
C ARG A 101 36.58 -9.99 13.05
N VAL A 102 37.54 -9.50 12.30
CA VAL A 102 37.82 -8.04 12.23
C VAL A 102 36.65 -7.28 11.62
N PHE A 103 35.98 -7.85 10.62
CA PHE A 103 34.78 -7.20 10.05
C PHE A 103 33.63 -7.19 11.04
N GLU A 104 33.43 -8.26 11.82
CA GLU A 104 32.43 -8.34 12.89
C GLU A 104 32.76 -7.32 14.01
N ASP A 105 34.02 -7.20 14.40
CA ASP A 105 34.46 -6.20 15.40
C ASP A 105 34.19 -4.76 14.89
N ILE A 106 34.44 -4.47 13.60
CA ILE A 106 34.14 -3.15 13.00
C ILE A 106 32.65 -2.86 13.06
N GLU A 107 31.81 -3.83 12.71
CA GLU A 107 30.35 -3.70 12.77
C GLU A 107 29.89 -3.39 14.20
N VAL A 108 30.39 -4.10 15.20
CA VAL A 108 30.12 -3.84 16.62
C VAL A 108 30.57 -2.43 17.03
N PHE A 109 31.77 -1.99 16.63
CA PHE A 109 32.25 -0.62 16.92
C PHE A 109 31.37 0.46 16.27
N LEU A 110 30.89 0.23 15.06
CA LEU A 110 29.98 1.16 14.39
C LEU A 110 28.64 1.20 15.13
N LEU A 111 28.01 0.05 15.38
CA LEU A 111 26.70 -0.05 16.03
C LEU A 111 26.70 0.53 17.45
N SER A 112 27.81 0.43 18.17
CA SER A 112 27.96 0.99 19.53
C SER A 112 28.25 2.51 19.55
N ASN A 113 28.44 3.15 18.40
CA ASN A 113 28.79 4.56 18.33
C ASN A 113 27.53 5.45 18.36
N SER A 114 27.19 6.00 19.51
CA SER A 114 26.02 6.88 19.71
C SER A 114 25.99 8.13 18.80
N LYS A 115 27.15 8.61 18.33
CA LYS A 115 27.25 9.77 17.42
C LYS A 115 26.73 9.46 16.00
N LEU A 116 26.61 8.19 15.65
CA LEU A 116 26.10 7.74 14.36
C LEU A 116 24.58 7.48 14.36
N LEU A 117 23.95 7.52 15.53
CA LEU A 117 22.51 7.33 15.63
C LEU A 117 21.78 8.42 14.83
N ALA A 118 20.78 7.99 14.10
CA ALA A 118 19.95 8.86 13.27
C ALA A 118 18.48 8.65 13.61
N GLU A 119 17.71 9.67 13.35
CA GLU A 119 16.25 9.61 13.35
C GLU A 119 15.76 10.06 11.98
N PRO A 120 14.64 9.51 11.47
CA PRO A 120 14.00 10.02 10.28
C PRO A 120 13.70 11.52 10.45
N PRO A 121 13.68 12.31 9.36
CA PRO A 121 13.33 13.72 9.45
C PRO A 121 11.98 13.86 10.17
N GLY A 122 11.95 14.54 11.30
CA GLY A 122 10.71 14.81 12.04
C GLY A 122 9.76 15.76 11.30
N ASN A 123 10.22 16.38 10.22
CA ASN A 123 9.45 17.26 9.38
C ASN A 123 8.96 16.51 8.14
N HIS A 124 7.69 16.16 8.12
CA HIS A 124 7.03 15.50 6.98
C HIS A 124 6.93 16.38 5.72
N SER A 125 7.31 17.67 5.80
CA SER A 125 7.30 18.57 4.63
C SER A 125 8.50 18.38 3.69
N LEU A 126 9.56 17.70 4.13
CA LEU A 126 10.78 17.51 3.34
C LEU A 126 10.76 16.18 2.60
N LEU A 127 10.96 16.22 1.29
CA LEU A 127 11.03 15.06 0.43
C LEU A 127 12.39 14.99 -0.27
N CYS A 128 13.02 13.84 -0.28
CA CYS A 128 14.18 13.58 -1.10
C CYS A 128 13.71 13.27 -2.53
N ILE A 129 14.17 14.05 -3.51
CA ILE A 129 13.90 13.89 -4.94
C ILE A 129 15.23 13.84 -5.71
N GLN A 130 15.21 13.46 -6.99
CA GLN A 130 16.44 13.21 -7.77
C GLN A 130 17.40 14.41 -7.83
N ASN A 131 16.88 15.62 -7.87
CA ASN A 131 17.69 16.84 -8.01
C ASN A 131 17.80 17.67 -6.73
N GLY A 132 17.44 17.12 -5.55
CA GLY A 132 17.61 17.82 -4.27
C GLY A 132 16.63 17.39 -3.18
N ILE A 133 16.50 18.23 -2.19
CA ILE A 133 15.53 18.10 -1.10
C ILE A 133 14.43 19.14 -1.35
N TYR A 134 13.24 18.67 -1.60
CA TYR A 134 12.07 19.50 -1.83
C TYR A 134 11.34 19.76 -0.52
N ASP A 135 11.12 21.03 -0.21
CA ASP A 135 10.26 21.46 0.90
C ASP A 135 8.85 21.78 0.37
N MET A 136 7.90 20.93 0.72
CA MET A 136 6.51 21.09 0.31
C MET A 136 5.84 22.35 0.89
N THR A 137 6.34 22.89 2.02
CA THR A 137 5.76 24.07 2.66
C THR A 137 6.14 25.33 1.90
N THR A 138 7.41 25.43 1.51
CA THR A 138 7.98 26.62 0.83
C THR A 138 8.00 26.48 -0.68
N ASN A 139 7.74 25.29 -1.22
CA ASN A 139 7.89 24.95 -2.63
C ASN A 139 9.30 25.22 -3.17
N THR A 140 10.33 24.99 -2.36
CA THR A 140 11.72 25.24 -2.72
C THR A 140 12.53 23.94 -2.75
N ILE A 141 13.61 23.95 -3.54
CA ILE A 141 14.57 22.85 -3.59
C ILE A 141 15.88 23.33 -2.99
N SER A 142 16.44 22.53 -2.12
CA SER A 142 17.81 22.70 -1.60
C SER A 142 18.71 21.54 -2.07
N PRO A 143 20.03 21.75 -2.11
CA PRO A 143 20.95 20.66 -2.45
C PRO A 143 20.84 19.48 -1.48
N HIS A 144 21.15 18.28 -1.98
CA HIS A 144 21.28 17.08 -1.15
C HIS A 144 22.33 17.27 -0.04
N THR A 145 22.04 16.82 1.15
CA THR A 145 22.95 16.86 2.28
C THR A 145 22.79 15.61 3.17
N PRO A 146 23.90 15.07 3.71
CA PRO A 146 23.84 13.97 4.67
C PRO A 146 23.31 14.38 6.05
N ALA A 147 22.93 15.64 6.24
CA ALA A 147 22.35 16.12 7.48
C ALA A 147 20.94 15.55 7.72
N TYR A 148 20.19 15.26 6.67
CA TYR A 148 18.88 14.65 6.76
C TYR A 148 18.94 13.16 6.48
N PHE A 149 18.32 12.37 7.34
CA PHE A 149 18.31 10.92 7.22
C PHE A 149 17.11 10.45 6.38
N PHE A 150 17.22 10.58 5.05
CA PHE A 150 16.27 9.99 4.12
C PHE A 150 16.69 8.57 3.75
N THR A 151 15.79 7.60 3.87
CA THR A 151 16.01 6.19 3.50
C THR A 151 15.45 5.84 2.13
N HIS A 152 14.88 6.81 1.44
CA HIS A 152 14.33 6.67 0.08
C HIS A 152 14.41 8.01 -0.64
N CYS A 153 14.39 7.94 -1.95
CA CYS A 153 14.35 9.09 -2.84
C CYS A 153 13.24 8.88 -3.87
N LEU A 154 12.41 9.89 -4.07
CA LEU A 154 11.41 9.85 -5.12
C LEU A 154 12.08 10.05 -6.48
N ASN A 155 11.64 9.26 -7.45
CA ASN A 155 12.23 9.21 -8.78
C ASN A 155 11.69 10.34 -9.69
N VAL A 156 11.68 11.56 -9.16
CA VAL A 156 11.23 12.78 -9.83
C VAL A 156 12.29 13.86 -9.74
N SER A 157 12.31 14.73 -10.76
CA SER A 157 13.11 15.94 -10.76
C SER A 157 12.19 17.12 -10.96
N LEU A 158 12.25 18.11 -10.07
CA LEU A 158 11.43 19.30 -10.27
C LEU A 158 11.98 20.10 -11.45
N PRO A 159 11.16 20.29 -12.49
CA PRO A 159 11.60 21.01 -13.67
C PRO A 159 11.69 22.51 -13.40
N THR A 160 12.60 23.18 -14.08
CA THR A 160 12.68 24.66 -14.08
C THR A 160 11.44 25.27 -14.74
N LEU A 161 10.78 24.52 -15.62
CA LEU A 161 9.54 24.89 -16.31
C LEU A 161 8.46 23.82 -16.02
N CYS A 162 7.26 24.27 -15.66
CA CYS A 162 6.12 23.36 -15.49
C CYS A 162 5.73 22.75 -16.84
N HIS A 163 5.83 21.44 -16.96
CA HIS A 163 5.25 20.68 -18.05
C HIS A 163 3.81 20.28 -17.70
N GLY A 164 2.90 20.44 -18.66
CA GLY A 164 1.54 19.93 -18.52
C GLY A 164 1.51 18.40 -18.40
N THR A 165 0.36 17.85 -17.99
CA THR A 165 0.16 16.41 -17.85
C THR A 165 -0.99 15.91 -18.74
N PRO A 166 -0.99 16.22 -20.07
CA PRO A 166 -2.14 15.98 -20.94
C PRO A 166 -2.50 14.50 -21.07
N HIS A 167 -1.51 13.59 -21.12
CA HIS A 167 -1.77 12.15 -21.21
C HIS A 167 -2.37 11.62 -19.90
N PHE A 168 -1.87 12.08 -18.76
CA PHE A 168 -2.42 11.70 -17.47
C PHE A 168 -3.80 12.32 -17.23
N ASP A 169 -4.02 13.58 -17.63
CA ASP A 169 -5.33 14.24 -17.52
C ASP A 169 -6.39 13.50 -18.35
N ASN A 170 -6.07 13.14 -19.59
CA ASN A 170 -6.95 12.34 -20.43
C ASN A 170 -7.24 10.95 -19.80
N PHE A 171 -6.21 10.32 -19.25
CA PHE A 171 -6.34 9.02 -18.60
C PHE A 171 -7.28 9.08 -17.38
N ILE A 172 -7.06 10.04 -16.44
CA ILE A 172 -7.94 10.17 -15.28
C ILE A 172 -9.34 10.64 -15.67
N GLY A 173 -9.47 11.48 -16.72
CA GLY A 173 -10.75 11.85 -17.30
C GLY A 173 -11.55 10.62 -17.73
N PHE A 174 -10.91 9.73 -18.47
CA PHE A 174 -11.54 8.48 -18.92
C PHE A 174 -11.98 7.58 -17.76
N ILE A 175 -11.06 7.23 -16.86
CA ILE A 175 -11.36 6.27 -15.78
C ILE A 175 -12.40 6.77 -14.79
N THR A 176 -12.57 8.08 -14.67
CA THR A 176 -13.56 8.73 -13.78
C THR A 176 -14.86 9.10 -14.51
N GLY A 177 -14.92 8.96 -15.84
CA GLY A 177 -16.02 9.46 -16.63
C GLY A 177 -16.14 10.98 -16.60
N ASN A 178 -15.03 11.67 -16.53
CA ASN A 178 -14.90 13.13 -16.39
C ASN A 178 -15.51 13.71 -15.09
N ASP A 179 -15.75 12.88 -14.07
CA ASP A 179 -16.19 13.37 -12.76
C ASP A 179 -15.02 14.07 -12.05
N TYR A 180 -15.19 15.36 -11.78
CA TYR A 180 -14.15 16.19 -11.17
C TYR A 180 -13.78 15.74 -9.73
N ALA A 181 -14.77 15.31 -8.95
CA ALA A 181 -14.52 14.89 -7.57
C ALA A 181 -13.70 13.59 -7.53
N LEU A 182 -13.98 12.64 -8.43
CA LEU A 182 -13.18 11.43 -8.57
C LEU A 182 -11.77 11.70 -9.11
N GLN A 183 -11.61 12.64 -10.06
CA GLN A 183 -10.29 13.08 -10.51
C GLN A 183 -9.49 13.69 -9.35
N MET A 184 -10.11 14.59 -8.57
CA MET A 184 -9.48 15.19 -7.39
C MET A 184 -9.09 14.13 -6.36
N ARG A 185 -9.93 13.12 -6.15
CA ARG A 185 -9.62 11.99 -5.26
C ARG A 185 -8.36 11.23 -5.71
N ILE A 186 -8.18 11.02 -7.02
CA ILE A 186 -6.95 10.41 -7.55
C ILE A 186 -5.73 11.30 -7.29
N TRP A 187 -5.83 12.60 -7.55
CA TRP A 187 -4.76 13.55 -7.27
C TRP A 187 -4.40 13.59 -5.77
N GLN A 188 -5.40 13.56 -4.88
CA GLN A 188 -5.20 13.51 -3.43
C GLN A 188 -4.52 12.18 -3.00
N MET A 189 -4.93 11.04 -3.58
CA MET A 189 -4.28 9.76 -3.34
C MET A 189 -2.81 9.79 -3.74
N LEU A 190 -2.49 10.27 -4.96
CA LEU A 190 -1.12 10.38 -5.43
C LEU A 190 -0.29 11.28 -4.53
N GLY A 191 -0.81 12.44 -4.16
CA GLY A 191 -0.12 13.38 -3.29
C GLY A 191 0.14 12.82 -1.88
N TYR A 192 -0.83 12.13 -1.30
CA TYR A 192 -0.70 11.44 -0.02
C TYR A 192 0.43 10.38 -0.05
N ILE A 193 0.46 9.58 -1.11
CA ILE A 193 1.49 8.55 -1.30
C ILE A 193 2.87 9.18 -1.54
N PHE A 194 2.97 10.22 -2.37
CA PHE A 194 4.26 10.88 -2.66
C PHE A 194 4.80 11.65 -1.45
N ALA A 195 3.94 12.22 -0.62
CA ALA A 195 4.32 12.81 0.65
C ALA A 195 4.78 11.77 1.69
N CYS A 196 4.66 10.47 1.38
CA CYS A 196 4.88 9.37 2.33
C CYS A 196 4.11 9.56 3.64
N ASP A 197 2.95 10.21 3.56
CA ASP A 197 2.09 10.46 4.72
C ASP A 197 1.35 9.17 5.11
N THR A 198 1.16 9.00 6.39
CA THR A 198 0.39 7.89 6.98
C THR A 198 -0.54 8.35 8.10
N ASP A 199 -0.64 9.67 8.34
CA ASP A 199 -1.45 10.27 9.43
C ASP A 199 -2.94 10.15 9.16
N GLY A 200 -3.34 10.09 7.89
CA GLY A 200 -4.72 9.84 7.48
C GLY A 200 -5.23 8.43 7.82
N LYS A 201 -4.33 7.51 8.22
CA LYS A 201 -4.63 6.12 8.63
C LYS A 201 -5.44 5.34 7.61
N VAL A 202 -5.16 5.53 6.33
CA VAL A 202 -5.89 4.94 5.22
C VAL A 202 -5.06 3.94 4.42
N PHE A 203 -5.75 3.10 3.66
CA PHE A 203 -5.19 2.34 2.56
C PHE A 203 -6.06 2.52 1.31
N PHE A 204 -5.49 2.30 0.14
CA PHE A 204 -6.15 2.54 -1.13
C PHE A 204 -6.56 1.24 -1.82
N LEU A 205 -7.77 1.24 -2.37
CA LEU A 205 -8.30 0.14 -3.17
C LEU A 205 -8.71 0.65 -4.55
N LEU A 206 -7.96 0.27 -5.58
CA LEU A 206 -8.34 0.47 -6.98
C LEU A 206 -9.33 -0.63 -7.37
N GLN A 207 -10.62 -0.32 -7.35
CA GLN A 207 -11.67 -1.31 -7.57
C GLN A 207 -12.37 -1.09 -8.90
N GLY A 208 -12.53 -2.14 -9.69
CA GLY A 208 -13.33 -2.04 -10.90
C GLY A 208 -13.03 -3.11 -11.95
N VAL A 209 -13.64 -2.95 -13.11
CA VAL A 209 -13.61 -3.92 -14.20
C VAL A 209 -12.21 -4.16 -14.77
N SER A 210 -12.03 -5.28 -15.45
CA SER A 210 -10.80 -5.58 -16.17
C SER A 210 -10.56 -4.56 -17.30
N ASN A 211 -9.31 -4.38 -17.71
CA ASN A 211 -8.90 -3.44 -18.77
C ASN A 211 -9.34 -1.99 -18.54
N SER A 212 -9.41 -1.56 -17.29
CA SER A 212 -9.86 -0.20 -16.92
C SER A 212 -8.71 0.77 -16.61
N GLY A 213 -7.45 0.34 -16.72
CA GLY A 213 -6.28 1.19 -16.47
C GLY A 213 -5.69 1.08 -15.05
N LYS A 214 -6.18 0.19 -14.18
CA LYS A 214 -5.61 0.00 -12.82
C LYS A 214 -4.09 -0.24 -12.84
N SER A 215 -3.63 -1.12 -13.75
CA SER A 215 -2.20 -1.44 -13.89
C SER A 215 -1.35 -0.24 -14.33
N VAL A 216 -1.91 0.67 -15.14
CA VAL A 216 -1.22 1.90 -15.54
C VAL A 216 -0.97 2.80 -14.33
N LEU A 217 -1.97 2.96 -13.46
CA LEU A 217 -1.83 3.77 -12.24
C LEU A 217 -0.87 3.13 -11.23
N LEU A 218 -0.90 1.79 -11.08
CA LEU A 218 0.05 1.07 -10.23
C LEU A 218 1.49 1.19 -10.74
N GLU A 219 1.69 1.16 -12.07
CA GLU A 219 3.03 1.32 -12.64
C GLU A 219 3.56 2.75 -12.49
N LEU A 220 2.70 3.76 -12.63
CA LEU A 220 3.06 5.14 -12.28
C LEU A 220 3.53 5.21 -10.82
N LEU A 221 2.73 4.71 -9.86
CA LEU A 221 3.10 4.71 -8.44
C LEU A 221 4.43 3.99 -8.20
N ARG A 222 4.63 2.82 -8.79
CA ARG A 222 5.88 2.05 -8.67
C ARG A 222 7.07 2.83 -9.19
N SER A 223 6.94 3.50 -10.31
CA SER A 223 8.02 4.24 -10.97
C SER A 223 8.48 5.46 -10.19
N MET A 224 7.64 5.97 -9.27
CA MET A 224 7.94 7.15 -8.45
C MET A 224 8.89 6.84 -7.30
N PHE A 225 9.08 5.59 -6.94
CA PHE A 225 9.93 5.16 -5.82
C PHE A 225 11.11 4.32 -6.31
N ASN A 226 12.21 4.38 -5.59
CA ASN A 226 13.28 3.41 -5.80
C ASN A 226 12.79 1.99 -5.44
N PRO A 227 13.27 0.94 -6.14
CA PRO A 227 12.76 -0.44 -5.98
C PRO A 227 12.84 -0.94 -4.54
N GLU A 228 13.85 -0.55 -3.79
CA GLU A 228 14.05 -0.94 -2.39
C GLU A 228 12.95 -0.41 -1.47
N ALA A 229 12.30 0.70 -1.81
CA ALA A 229 11.23 1.30 -1.03
C ALA A 229 9.85 0.69 -1.32
N VAL A 230 9.74 -0.21 -2.32
CA VAL A 230 8.48 -0.82 -2.73
C VAL A 230 8.41 -2.28 -2.28
N SER A 231 7.22 -2.71 -1.83
CA SER A 231 6.88 -4.11 -1.59
C SER A 231 5.65 -4.52 -2.41
N THR A 232 5.41 -5.84 -2.50
CA THR A 232 4.31 -6.41 -3.29
C THR A 232 3.53 -7.45 -2.49
N LEU A 233 3.30 -7.18 -1.21
CA LEU A 233 2.61 -8.11 -0.33
C LEU A 233 1.10 -8.10 -0.62
N ASP A 234 0.55 -9.30 -0.81
CA ASP A 234 -0.88 -9.51 -1.03
C ASP A 234 -1.66 -9.21 0.26
N LEU A 235 -2.80 -8.54 0.11
CA LEU A 235 -3.72 -8.17 1.19
C LEU A 235 -4.14 -9.40 2.03
N TYR A 236 -4.42 -10.53 1.38
CA TYR A 236 -4.86 -11.77 2.06
C TYR A 236 -3.74 -12.48 2.82
N ARG A 237 -2.49 -12.12 2.52
CA ARG A 237 -1.30 -12.65 3.19
C ARG A 237 -0.75 -11.75 4.29
N LEU A 238 -1.37 -10.61 4.54
CA LEU A 238 -0.95 -9.70 5.63
C LEU A 238 -0.96 -10.37 7.01
N GLY A 239 -1.84 -11.36 7.21
CA GLY A 239 -1.92 -12.14 8.45
C GLY A 239 -0.93 -13.30 8.56
N ASP A 240 -0.13 -13.58 7.54
CA ASP A 240 0.84 -14.69 7.55
C ASP A 240 2.01 -14.37 8.49
N ARG A 241 2.61 -15.41 9.09
CA ARG A 241 3.62 -15.32 10.16
C ARG A 241 4.82 -14.40 9.80
N PHE A 242 5.30 -14.42 8.56
CA PHE A 242 6.49 -13.68 8.13
C PHE A 242 6.16 -12.48 7.24
N SER A 243 4.90 -12.15 7.09
CA SER A 243 4.47 -11.11 6.15
C SER A 243 4.97 -9.72 6.56
N GLY A 244 5.03 -9.43 7.85
CA GLY A 244 5.52 -8.15 8.37
C GLY A 244 6.97 -7.85 7.94
N ALA A 245 7.82 -8.87 7.79
CA ALA A 245 9.20 -8.69 7.34
C ALA A 245 9.30 -8.08 5.94
N ALA A 246 8.33 -8.36 5.07
CA ALA A 246 8.29 -7.79 3.72
C ALA A 246 7.99 -6.29 3.69
N LEU A 247 7.54 -5.72 4.81
CA LEU A 247 7.17 -4.31 4.94
C LEU A 247 8.24 -3.46 5.65
N ILE A 248 9.29 -4.12 6.18
CA ILE A 248 10.39 -3.41 6.86
C ILE A 248 11.02 -2.44 5.87
N GLU A 249 11.15 -1.16 6.28
CA GLU A 249 11.75 -0.06 5.52
C GLU A 249 11.09 0.27 4.17
N LYS A 250 9.94 -0.32 3.91
CA LYS A 250 9.16 0.02 2.72
C LYS A 250 8.33 1.29 2.95
N LYS A 251 8.11 2.04 1.87
CA LYS A 251 7.29 3.25 1.85
C LYS A 251 5.98 3.04 1.09
N LEU A 252 5.99 2.08 0.20
CA LEU A 252 4.84 1.77 -0.64
C LEU A 252 4.71 0.25 -0.80
N ASN A 253 3.52 -0.28 -0.55
CA ASN A 253 3.15 -1.64 -0.92
C ASN A 253 2.13 -1.58 -2.05
N ILE A 254 2.42 -2.24 -3.16
CA ILE A 254 1.54 -2.33 -4.32
C ILE A 254 1.24 -3.79 -4.61
N CYS A 255 -0.04 -4.16 -4.57
CA CYS A 255 -0.47 -5.47 -5.04
C CYS A 255 -1.63 -5.30 -6.01
N GLY A 256 -1.41 -5.68 -7.26
CA GLY A 256 -2.44 -5.78 -8.28
C GLY A 256 -3.15 -7.13 -8.23
N ASP A 257 -4.36 -7.17 -8.76
CA ASP A 257 -5.10 -8.40 -9.03
C ASP A 257 -5.37 -9.28 -7.81
N LEU A 258 -6.05 -8.67 -6.82
CA LEU A 258 -6.49 -9.41 -5.64
C LEU A 258 -7.54 -10.47 -6.02
N PRO A 259 -7.41 -11.71 -5.52
CA PRO A 259 -8.37 -12.75 -5.78
C PRO A 259 -9.71 -12.49 -5.08
N ASN A 260 -10.80 -13.05 -5.62
CA ASN A 260 -12.12 -12.98 -5.01
C ASN A 260 -12.22 -13.94 -3.80
N ARG A 261 -11.70 -13.50 -2.67
CA ARG A 261 -11.67 -14.24 -1.40
C ARG A 261 -12.26 -13.41 -0.27
N THR A 262 -12.60 -14.08 0.83
CA THR A 262 -12.94 -13.43 2.11
C THR A 262 -11.67 -13.17 2.90
N LEU A 263 -11.52 -11.95 3.41
CA LEU A 263 -10.41 -11.54 4.24
C LEU A 263 -10.47 -12.26 5.60
N SER A 264 -9.35 -12.80 6.05
CA SER A 264 -9.27 -13.43 7.37
C SER A 264 -9.29 -12.37 8.48
N ALA A 265 -9.80 -12.72 9.65
CA ALA A 265 -9.78 -11.82 10.83
C ALA A 265 -8.35 -11.35 11.17
N GLN A 266 -7.34 -12.23 10.99
CA GLN A 266 -5.93 -11.88 11.21
C GLN A 266 -5.44 -10.84 10.20
N ALA A 267 -5.77 -10.97 8.92
CA ALA A 267 -5.40 -9.98 7.91
C ALA A 267 -6.07 -8.62 8.18
N VAL A 268 -7.35 -8.61 8.61
CA VAL A 268 -8.06 -7.40 9.05
C VAL A 268 -7.35 -6.75 10.23
N ALA A 269 -6.99 -7.52 11.25
CA ALA A 269 -6.28 -7.02 12.43
C ALA A 269 -4.91 -6.41 12.05
N THR A 270 -4.12 -7.12 11.24
CA THR A 270 -2.82 -6.64 10.78
C THR A 270 -2.95 -5.37 9.92
N LEU A 271 -3.94 -5.31 9.02
CA LEU A 271 -4.20 -4.12 8.21
C LEU A 271 -4.55 -2.90 9.07
N LYS A 272 -5.33 -3.10 10.15
CA LYS A 272 -5.64 -2.03 11.12
C LYS A 272 -4.39 -1.58 11.89
N GLN A 273 -3.53 -2.50 12.30
CA GLN A 273 -2.25 -2.17 12.96
C GLN A 273 -1.34 -1.35 12.03
N ILE A 274 -1.17 -1.78 10.78
CA ILE A 274 -0.32 -1.06 9.81
C ILE A 274 -0.87 0.34 9.56
N THR A 275 -2.15 0.48 9.26
CA THR A 275 -2.76 1.79 8.98
C THR A 275 -2.85 2.67 10.22
N GLY A 276 -2.94 2.07 11.42
CA GLY A 276 -2.88 2.77 12.71
C GLY A 276 -1.49 3.21 13.12
N ARG A 277 -0.43 2.71 12.48
CA ARG A 277 0.97 2.81 12.91
C ARG A 277 1.19 2.23 14.31
N ASP A 278 0.43 1.20 14.65
CA ASP A 278 0.60 0.51 15.92
C ASP A 278 1.91 -0.27 15.94
N LEU A 279 2.53 -0.38 17.11
CA LEU A 279 3.69 -1.25 17.29
C LEU A 279 3.30 -2.69 17.02
N MET A 280 3.99 -3.32 16.09
CA MET A 280 3.79 -4.72 15.76
C MET A 280 5.09 -5.50 15.85
N THR A 281 5.01 -6.73 16.34
CA THR A 281 6.13 -7.66 16.35
C THR A 281 6.28 -8.28 14.97
N VAL A 282 7.47 -8.20 14.45
CA VAL A 282 7.83 -8.74 13.12
C VAL A 282 8.82 -9.88 13.32
N GLU A 283 8.56 -10.98 12.65
CA GLU A 283 9.41 -12.16 12.67
C GLU A 283 10.12 -12.33 11.31
N GLU A 284 11.45 -12.32 11.36
CA GLU A 284 12.29 -12.69 10.22
C GLU A 284 12.94 -14.06 10.50
N LYS A 285 13.08 -14.86 9.42
CA LYS A 285 13.76 -16.17 9.56
C LYS A 285 15.21 -15.97 10.05
N TYR A 286 15.56 -16.71 11.09
CA TYR A 286 16.91 -16.73 11.67
C TYR A 286 17.37 -15.41 12.30
N LYS A 287 16.46 -14.47 12.59
CA LYS A 287 16.74 -13.24 13.32
C LYS A 287 15.89 -13.18 14.60
N PRO A 288 16.32 -12.42 15.61
CA PRO A 288 15.50 -12.11 16.77
C PRO A 288 14.20 -11.41 16.35
N LEU A 289 13.18 -11.50 17.19
CA LEU A 289 11.95 -10.74 17.02
C LEU A 289 12.25 -9.25 17.05
N ALA A 290 11.78 -8.54 16.03
CA ALA A 290 11.88 -7.08 15.97
C ALA A 290 10.51 -6.46 16.23
N THR A 291 10.49 -5.27 16.82
CA THR A 291 9.28 -4.46 16.98
C THR A 291 9.39 -3.25 16.08
N MET A 292 8.36 -2.99 15.27
CA MET A 292 8.32 -1.84 14.38
C MET A 292 6.93 -1.20 14.36
N ALA A 293 6.89 0.09 14.07
CA ALA A 293 5.68 0.80 13.67
C ALA A 293 5.79 1.09 12.16
N PRO A 294 5.05 0.37 11.30
CA PRO A 294 5.18 0.56 9.87
C PRO A 294 4.65 1.93 9.43
N ALA A 295 5.46 2.68 8.69
CA ALA A 295 5.08 3.93 8.04
C ALA A 295 5.08 3.72 6.53
N ILE A 296 4.05 3.04 6.04
CA ILE A 296 3.95 2.56 4.66
C ILE A 296 2.55 2.81 4.09
N ASN A 297 2.49 3.27 2.87
CA ASN A 297 1.27 3.38 2.10
C ASN A 297 0.92 2.04 1.45
N LEU A 298 -0.34 1.61 1.58
CA LEU A 298 -0.81 0.35 1.03
C LEU A 298 -1.77 0.64 -0.13
N VAL A 299 -1.49 0.09 -1.30
CA VAL A 299 -2.31 0.19 -2.51
C VAL A 299 -2.60 -1.19 -3.05
N PHE A 300 -3.87 -1.50 -3.17
CA PHE A 300 -4.35 -2.77 -3.68
C PHE A 300 -5.23 -2.54 -4.91
N ALA A 301 -5.22 -3.47 -5.86
CA ALA A 301 -6.15 -3.44 -6.98
C ALA A 301 -6.96 -4.74 -7.03
N SER A 302 -8.25 -4.61 -7.31
CA SER A 302 -9.17 -5.74 -7.40
C SER A 302 -10.24 -5.51 -8.46
N ASN A 303 -10.67 -6.60 -9.10
CA ASN A 303 -11.88 -6.60 -9.93
C ASN A 303 -13.15 -6.84 -9.09
N PHE A 304 -12.98 -7.19 -7.84
CA PHE A 304 -14.05 -7.56 -6.92
C PHE A 304 -14.02 -6.68 -5.66
N PRO A 305 -15.19 -6.47 -5.01
CA PRO A 305 -15.24 -5.88 -3.68
C PRO A 305 -14.45 -6.74 -2.67
N ILE A 306 -13.80 -6.09 -1.70
CA ILE A 306 -13.18 -6.81 -0.58
C ILE A 306 -14.30 -7.40 0.29
N ARG A 307 -14.27 -8.72 0.48
CA ARG A 307 -15.21 -9.43 1.34
C ARG A 307 -14.58 -9.71 2.70
N MET A 308 -15.36 -9.51 3.74
CA MET A 308 -15.02 -9.82 5.14
C MET A 308 -16.03 -10.81 5.71
N ALA A 309 -15.61 -11.63 6.67
CA ALA A 309 -16.50 -12.58 7.33
C ALA A 309 -17.57 -11.86 8.16
N GLU A 310 -17.19 -10.77 8.79
CA GLU A 310 -18.05 -9.85 9.54
C GLU A 310 -17.74 -8.44 9.07
N GLU A 311 -18.75 -7.57 9.06
CA GLU A 311 -18.56 -6.18 8.69
C GLU A 311 -17.74 -5.44 9.76
N ASP A 312 -16.58 -4.92 9.37
CA ASP A 312 -15.70 -4.14 10.24
C ASP A 312 -15.72 -2.68 9.82
N THR A 313 -16.55 -1.88 10.48
CA THR A 313 -16.72 -0.45 10.21
C THR A 313 -15.41 0.34 10.37
N ALA A 314 -14.55 -0.08 11.32
CA ALA A 314 -13.25 0.55 11.54
C ALA A 314 -12.27 0.28 10.38
N LEU A 315 -12.38 -0.86 9.69
CA LEU A 315 -11.61 -1.13 8.49
C LEU A 315 -12.18 -0.36 7.30
N LEU A 316 -13.51 -0.36 7.14
CA LEU A 316 -14.18 0.35 6.05
C LEU A 316 -13.90 1.85 6.07
N SER A 317 -13.86 2.47 7.26
CA SER A 317 -13.52 3.90 7.39
C SER A 317 -12.08 4.25 7.00
N ARG A 318 -11.18 3.25 6.95
CA ARG A 318 -9.78 3.40 6.53
C ARG A 318 -9.58 3.10 5.04
N MET A 319 -10.59 2.58 4.36
CA MET A 319 -10.50 2.17 2.96
C MET A 319 -10.88 3.34 2.03
N VAL A 320 -9.91 3.84 1.31
CA VAL A 320 -10.13 4.84 0.25
C VAL A 320 -10.25 4.13 -1.08
N VAL A 321 -11.48 4.02 -1.58
CA VAL A 321 -11.75 3.36 -2.86
C VAL A 321 -11.63 4.34 -4.01
N ILE A 322 -10.91 3.92 -5.06
CA ILE A 322 -10.83 4.59 -6.36
C ILE A 322 -11.60 3.71 -7.36
N PRO A 323 -12.78 4.12 -7.81
CA PRO A 323 -13.61 3.31 -8.68
C PRO A 323 -13.16 3.39 -10.15
N PHE A 324 -12.89 2.24 -10.76
CA PHE A 324 -12.56 2.06 -12.18
C PHE A 324 -13.76 1.44 -12.90
N ARG A 325 -14.64 2.29 -13.43
CA ARG A 325 -15.96 1.88 -13.92
C ARG A 325 -15.98 1.50 -15.39
N PHE A 326 -15.02 1.96 -16.18
CA PHE A 326 -15.04 1.85 -17.64
C PHE A 326 -13.91 0.92 -18.11
N SER A 327 -14.28 -0.03 -18.97
CA SER A 327 -13.32 -0.90 -19.66
C SER A 327 -12.90 -0.27 -20.98
N ILE A 328 -11.64 -0.35 -21.31
CA ILE A 328 -11.10 0.11 -22.60
C ILE A 328 -11.14 -1.06 -23.57
N PRO A 329 -11.91 -0.98 -24.68
CA PRO A 329 -11.89 -2.00 -25.73
C PRO A 329 -10.49 -2.25 -26.25
N THR A 330 -10.16 -3.48 -26.59
CA THR A 330 -8.80 -3.89 -26.99
C THR A 330 -8.28 -3.05 -28.16
N GLU A 331 -9.17 -2.71 -29.11
CA GLU A 331 -8.83 -1.93 -30.31
C GLU A 331 -8.50 -0.46 -30.02
N GLN A 332 -8.89 0.03 -28.82
CA GLN A 332 -8.67 1.42 -28.39
C GLN A 332 -7.53 1.53 -27.36
N GLN A 333 -6.90 0.41 -27.00
CA GLN A 333 -5.81 0.42 -26.03
C GLN A 333 -4.54 1.03 -26.62
N ASP A 334 -4.06 2.11 -26.02
CA ASP A 334 -2.76 2.69 -26.34
C ASP A 334 -1.65 1.97 -25.57
N HIS A 335 -0.93 1.09 -26.24
CA HIS A 335 0.17 0.32 -25.63
C HIS A 335 1.32 1.20 -25.13
N LEU A 336 1.42 2.44 -25.60
CA LEU A 336 2.42 3.42 -25.16
C LEU A 336 1.92 4.35 -24.05
N LEU A 337 0.66 4.22 -23.64
CA LEU A 337 0.06 5.11 -22.63
C LEU A 337 0.89 5.20 -21.35
N THR A 338 1.33 4.06 -20.82
CA THR A 338 2.18 4.02 -19.63
C THR A 338 3.45 4.82 -19.82
N GLN A 339 4.15 4.65 -20.93
CA GLN A 339 5.38 5.40 -21.23
C GLN A 339 5.12 6.92 -21.34
N LYS A 340 4.02 7.31 -21.99
CA LYS A 340 3.62 8.72 -22.13
C LYS A 340 3.32 9.33 -20.74
N ILE A 341 2.61 8.62 -19.90
CA ILE A 341 2.31 9.06 -18.52
C ILE A 341 3.59 9.14 -17.68
N LEU A 342 4.50 8.16 -17.79
CA LEU A 342 5.77 8.19 -17.07
C LEU A 342 6.68 9.36 -17.51
N ALA A 343 6.57 9.82 -18.75
CA ALA A 343 7.27 11.01 -19.20
C ALA A 343 6.73 12.31 -18.56
N GLU A 344 5.48 12.30 -18.07
CA GLU A 344 4.84 13.44 -17.40
C GLU A 344 5.00 13.40 -15.85
N ARG A 345 5.74 12.42 -15.31
CA ARG A 345 5.80 12.13 -13.85
C ARG A 345 6.16 13.34 -12.99
N ASP A 346 7.06 14.22 -13.47
CA ASP A 346 7.49 15.39 -12.70
C ASP A 346 6.35 16.42 -12.56
N GLY A 347 5.58 16.65 -13.63
CA GLY A 347 4.36 17.46 -13.59
C GLY A 347 3.26 16.82 -12.75
N ILE A 348 3.09 15.50 -12.86
CA ILE A 348 2.14 14.75 -12.05
C ILE A 348 2.48 14.89 -10.56
N PHE A 349 3.75 14.77 -10.20
CA PHE A 349 4.20 14.96 -8.82
C PHE A 349 3.79 16.32 -8.26
N LEU A 350 4.10 17.42 -8.96
CA LEU A 350 3.76 18.78 -8.50
C LEU A 350 2.26 18.97 -8.28
N ARG A 351 1.45 18.52 -9.23
CA ARG A 351 -0.01 18.63 -9.11
C ARG A 351 -0.56 17.76 -7.98
N ALA A 352 0.01 16.58 -7.78
CA ALA A 352 -0.34 15.69 -6.69
C ALA A 352 -0.02 16.30 -5.33
N ILE A 353 1.14 16.96 -5.17
CA ILE A 353 1.49 17.67 -3.93
C ILE A 353 0.54 18.83 -3.66
N HIS A 354 0.12 19.59 -4.69
CA HIS A 354 -0.90 20.62 -4.52
C HIS A 354 -2.25 20.04 -4.05
N ALA A 355 -2.64 18.88 -4.58
CA ALA A 355 -3.86 18.19 -4.14
C ALA A 355 -3.72 17.64 -2.71
N TYR A 356 -2.53 17.25 -2.31
CA TYR A 356 -2.22 16.83 -0.94
C TYR A 356 -2.39 17.98 0.07
N HIS A 357 -1.93 19.18 -0.25
CA HIS A 357 -2.16 20.35 0.63
C HIS A 357 -3.66 20.62 0.83
N ARG A 358 -4.48 20.43 -0.20
CA ARG A 358 -5.94 20.52 -0.05
C ARG A 358 -6.48 19.42 0.83
N LEU A 359 -5.98 18.18 0.68
CA LEU A 359 -6.38 17.05 1.52
C LEU A 359 -6.06 17.30 3.01
N LEU A 360 -4.92 17.92 3.31
CA LEU A 360 -4.57 18.33 4.68
C LEU A 360 -5.53 19.38 5.21
N ALA A 361 -5.88 20.40 4.41
CA ALA A 361 -6.87 21.42 4.78
C ALA A 361 -8.25 20.81 5.03
N ASP A 362 -8.62 19.79 4.26
CA ASP A 362 -9.86 19.02 4.38
C ASP A 362 -9.77 17.89 5.44
N LYS A 363 -8.72 17.89 6.30
CA LYS A 363 -8.52 16.92 7.39
C LYS A 363 -8.62 15.46 6.94
N TYR A 364 -7.97 15.14 5.84
CA TYR A 364 -7.94 13.80 5.21
C TYR A 364 -9.30 13.31 4.71
N ILE A 365 -10.24 14.20 4.44
CA ILE A 365 -11.49 13.86 3.75
C ILE A 365 -11.23 13.88 2.24
N PHE A 366 -11.17 12.69 1.64
CA PHE A 366 -10.95 12.56 0.21
C PHE A 366 -12.18 13.02 -0.59
N ALA A 367 -11.94 13.74 -1.67
CA ALA A 367 -13.01 14.26 -2.53
C ALA A 367 -13.93 13.14 -3.06
N GLY A 368 -15.20 13.44 -3.29
CA GLY A 368 -16.15 12.51 -3.87
C GLY A 368 -16.57 11.36 -2.96
N GLN A 369 -16.41 11.45 -1.64
CA GLN A 369 -16.75 10.35 -0.72
C GLN A 369 -18.21 9.92 -0.85
N ALA A 370 -19.17 10.84 -0.86
CA ALA A 370 -20.58 10.52 -1.00
C ALA A 370 -20.91 9.78 -2.32
N LEU A 371 -20.27 10.15 -3.43
CA LEU A 371 -20.41 9.45 -4.70
C LEU A 371 -19.82 8.04 -4.62
N VAL A 372 -18.65 7.89 -4.00
CA VAL A 372 -18.03 6.58 -3.82
C VAL A 372 -18.90 5.69 -2.92
N ASP A 373 -19.45 6.21 -1.83
CA ASP A 373 -20.34 5.47 -0.93
C ASP A 373 -21.62 5.03 -1.69
N GLN A 374 -22.17 5.88 -2.54
CA GLN A 374 -23.28 5.51 -3.41
C GLN A 374 -22.91 4.40 -4.41
N LEU A 375 -21.75 4.50 -5.06
CA LEU A 375 -21.24 3.49 -5.99
C LEU A 375 -20.94 2.17 -5.28
N LEU A 376 -20.38 2.23 -4.08
CA LEU A 376 -20.12 1.07 -3.26
C LEU A 376 -21.43 0.44 -2.77
N SER A 377 -22.40 1.22 -2.31
CA SER A 377 -23.69 0.69 -1.89
C SER A 377 -24.41 0.01 -3.06
N GLN A 378 -24.30 0.50 -4.29
CA GLN A 378 -24.78 -0.16 -5.49
C GLN A 378 -23.97 -1.42 -5.83
N SER A 379 -22.68 -1.45 -5.55
CA SER A 379 -21.78 -2.59 -5.81
C SER A 379 -21.79 -3.60 -4.65
N TYR A 380 -22.01 -3.14 -3.43
CA TYR A 380 -22.27 -3.91 -2.22
C TYR A 380 -23.78 -4.10 -1.91
N ALA A 381 -24.70 -3.43 -2.57
CA ALA A 381 -26.04 -3.90 -2.90
C ALA A 381 -25.94 -4.97 -4.03
N SER A 382 -24.92 -5.60 -3.93
CA SER A 382 -24.47 -6.90 -4.23
C SER A 382 -25.50 -7.88 -3.88
N PRO A 383 -25.61 -8.93 -4.64
CA PRO A 383 -26.52 -10.01 -4.36
C PRO A 383 -26.50 -10.24 -2.85
N MET A 384 -27.68 -10.06 -2.22
CA MET A 384 -28.00 -10.33 -0.83
C MET A 384 -27.04 -11.37 -0.29
N SER A 385 -26.38 -11.18 0.85
CA SER A 385 -25.44 -12.19 1.36
C SER A 385 -26.09 -13.55 1.17
N GLU A 386 -25.35 -14.62 0.92
CA GLU A 386 -25.96 -15.95 0.75
C GLU A 386 -27.01 -16.24 1.84
N ASN A 387 -26.81 -15.64 3.02
CA ASN A 387 -27.76 -15.66 4.14
C ASN A 387 -29.05 -14.89 3.79
N GLN A 388 -28.94 -13.73 3.15
CA GLN A 388 -30.10 -12.93 2.75
C GLN A 388 -30.81 -13.53 1.55
N ASN A 389 -30.09 -14.13 0.60
CA ASN A 389 -30.71 -14.85 -0.53
C ASN A 389 -31.49 -16.05 -0.04
N ILE A 390 -30.97 -16.82 0.91
CA ILE A 390 -31.69 -17.95 1.50
C ILE A 390 -32.87 -17.45 2.34
N ALA A 391 -32.71 -16.35 3.11
CA ALA A 391 -33.79 -15.79 3.89
C ALA A 391 -34.93 -15.27 2.98
N ALA A 392 -34.61 -14.57 1.88
CA ALA A 392 -35.59 -14.13 0.89
C ALA A 392 -36.29 -15.32 0.22
N PHE A 393 -35.51 -16.30 -0.24
CA PHE A 393 -36.07 -17.55 -0.78
C PHE A 393 -37.03 -18.23 0.21
N LEU A 394 -36.62 -18.33 1.49
CA LEU A 394 -37.47 -18.93 2.53
C LEU A 394 -38.80 -18.16 2.73
N ASN A 395 -38.72 -16.84 2.71
CA ASN A 395 -39.92 -16.01 2.86
C ASN A 395 -40.87 -16.06 1.65
N ASP A 396 -40.28 -16.08 0.43
CA ASP A 396 -41.06 -15.97 -0.81
C ASP A 396 -41.54 -17.33 -1.34
N CYS A 397 -40.74 -18.38 -1.16
CA CYS A 397 -40.95 -19.68 -1.78
C CYS A 397 -41.21 -20.83 -0.78
N CYS A 398 -41.19 -20.57 0.54
CA CYS A 398 -41.38 -21.62 1.54
C CYS A 398 -42.50 -21.28 2.52
N ILE A 399 -43.26 -22.29 2.90
CA ILE A 399 -44.28 -22.19 3.94
C ILE A 399 -43.89 -23.07 5.12
N LEU A 400 -43.84 -22.47 6.31
CA LEU A 400 -43.69 -23.23 7.54
C LEU A 400 -45.01 -23.85 7.92
N THR A 401 -45.03 -25.15 8.22
CA THR A 401 -46.24 -25.93 8.50
C THR A 401 -46.06 -26.71 9.81
N ASP A 402 -47.15 -26.88 10.54
CA ASP A 402 -47.18 -27.72 11.74
C ASP A 402 -47.39 -29.22 11.43
N ASP A 403 -47.57 -29.54 10.16
CA ASP A 403 -47.74 -30.92 9.71
C ASP A 403 -46.37 -31.63 9.57
N ASN A 404 -46.42 -32.98 9.53
CA ASN A 404 -45.22 -33.82 9.38
C ASN A 404 -44.70 -33.84 7.93
N SER A 405 -44.95 -32.81 7.13
CA SER A 405 -44.47 -32.72 5.75
C SER A 405 -42.92 -32.66 5.72
N PHE A 406 -42.37 -33.46 4.84
CA PHE A 406 -40.91 -33.54 4.66
C PHE A 406 -40.52 -32.91 3.32
N THR A 407 -39.55 -32.02 3.36
CA THR A 407 -38.90 -31.51 2.15
C THR A 407 -37.40 -31.83 2.20
N SER A 408 -36.86 -32.42 1.13
CA SER A 408 -35.46 -32.79 1.10
C SER A 408 -34.57 -31.56 1.00
N THR A 409 -33.37 -31.64 1.55
CA THR A 409 -32.33 -30.57 1.41
C THR A 409 -31.97 -30.36 -0.08
N GLN A 410 -32.08 -31.40 -0.87
CA GLN A 410 -31.84 -31.33 -2.31
C GLN A 410 -32.88 -30.47 -3.01
N ASP A 411 -34.18 -30.73 -2.75
CA ASP A 411 -35.29 -29.98 -3.37
C ASP A 411 -35.24 -28.50 -2.95
N LEU A 412 -34.94 -28.24 -1.67
CA LEU A 412 -34.75 -26.86 -1.18
C LEU A 412 -33.56 -26.16 -1.84
N HIS A 413 -32.46 -26.86 -2.10
CA HIS A 413 -31.30 -26.29 -2.80
C HIS A 413 -31.59 -26.01 -4.27
N GLU A 414 -32.27 -26.95 -4.96
CA GLU A 414 -32.68 -26.79 -6.36
C GLU A 414 -33.69 -25.64 -6.53
N ALA A 415 -34.67 -25.54 -5.65
CA ALA A 415 -35.65 -24.46 -5.65
C ALA A 415 -34.98 -23.09 -5.34
N CYS A 416 -34.07 -23.06 -4.38
CA CYS A 416 -33.30 -21.84 -4.08
C CYS A 416 -32.41 -21.43 -5.26
N THR A 417 -31.83 -22.38 -5.97
CA THR A 417 -31.03 -22.12 -7.18
C THR A 417 -31.91 -21.53 -8.28
N ALA A 418 -33.08 -22.08 -8.50
CA ALA A 418 -34.06 -21.55 -9.48
C ALA A 418 -34.54 -20.13 -9.10
N TYR A 419 -34.80 -19.89 -7.81
CA TYR A 419 -35.14 -18.56 -7.29
C TYR A 419 -34.02 -17.56 -7.55
N CYS A 420 -32.75 -17.92 -7.22
CA CYS A 420 -31.60 -17.05 -7.48
C CYS A 420 -31.43 -16.72 -8.96
N VAL A 421 -31.60 -17.69 -9.85
CA VAL A 421 -31.55 -17.45 -11.31
C VAL A 421 -32.68 -16.50 -11.76
N GLY A 422 -33.91 -16.70 -11.28
CA GLY A 422 -35.07 -15.87 -11.65
C GLY A 422 -34.96 -14.41 -11.16
N HIS A 423 -34.18 -14.16 -10.11
CA HIS A 423 -33.98 -12.84 -9.50
C HIS A 423 -32.58 -12.24 -9.75
N ASP A 424 -31.80 -12.83 -10.66
CA ASP A 424 -30.44 -12.41 -10.99
C ASP A 424 -29.50 -12.35 -9.74
N LEU A 425 -29.69 -13.30 -8.82
CA LEU A 425 -28.94 -13.43 -7.59
C LEU A 425 -27.83 -14.49 -7.72
N PRO A 426 -26.70 -14.38 -6.98
CA PRO A 426 -25.65 -15.39 -7.00
C PRO A 426 -26.15 -16.75 -6.55
N ILE A 427 -25.80 -17.76 -7.30
CA ILE A 427 -26.13 -19.15 -7.02
C ILE A 427 -25.20 -19.72 -5.97
N ILE A 428 -25.75 -20.39 -4.95
CA ILE A 428 -24.98 -21.12 -3.95
C ILE A 428 -24.75 -22.55 -4.47
N THR A 429 -23.60 -22.81 -5.05
CA THR A 429 -23.27 -24.11 -5.66
C THR A 429 -22.89 -25.20 -4.63
N ASP A 430 -22.32 -24.79 -3.47
CA ASP A 430 -21.92 -25.70 -2.40
C ASP A 430 -23.12 -26.08 -1.51
N ARG A 431 -23.63 -27.30 -1.67
CA ARG A 431 -24.72 -27.85 -0.86
C ARG A 431 -24.42 -27.92 0.64
N THR A 432 -23.17 -28.10 1.01
CA THR A 432 -22.78 -28.15 2.43
C THR A 432 -22.93 -26.77 3.05
N ARG A 433 -22.47 -25.77 2.34
CA ARG A 433 -22.60 -24.36 2.74
C ARG A 433 -24.06 -23.94 2.78
N PHE A 434 -24.82 -24.23 1.74
CA PHE A 434 -26.26 -24.01 1.71
C PHE A 434 -26.96 -24.62 2.92
N SER A 435 -26.70 -25.90 3.21
CA SER A 435 -27.31 -26.60 4.36
C SER A 435 -26.96 -25.98 5.70
N ARG A 436 -25.74 -25.45 5.85
CA ARG A 436 -25.31 -24.76 7.05
C ARG A 436 -26.08 -23.46 7.27
N ILE A 437 -26.20 -22.64 6.23
CA ILE A 437 -26.93 -21.37 6.28
C ILE A 437 -28.43 -21.63 6.49
N LEU A 438 -29.00 -22.57 5.74
CA LEU A 438 -30.37 -22.96 5.88
C LEU A 438 -30.70 -23.40 7.32
N ARG A 439 -29.83 -24.20 7.93
CA ARG A 439 -29.99 -24.63 9.32
C ARG A 439 -29.96 -23.47 10.30
N SER A 440 -29.10 -22.48 10.08
CA SER A 440 -29.05 -21.30 10.96
C SER A 440 -30.30 -20.43 10.83
N GLN A 441 -30.85 -20.30 9.64
CA GLN A 441 -32.07 -19.51 9.37
C GLN A 441 -33.36 -20.19 9.89
N LEU A 442 -33.35 -21.51 9.88
CA LEU A 442 -34.50 -22.33 10.32
C LEU A 442 -34.36 -22.83 11.79
N ALA A 443 -33.33 -22.36 12.51
CA ALA A 443 -33.09 -22.76 13.89
C ALA A 443 -34.37 -22.64 14.74
N ASN A 444 -34.76 -23.71 15.40
CA ASN A 444 -35.98 -23.85 16.23
C ASN A 444 -37.31 -23.76 15.50
N LYS A 445 -37.36 -23.58 14.18
CA LYS A 445 -38.64 -23.53 13.42
C LYS A 445 -38.99 -24.85 12.73
N VAL A 446 -37.97 -25.66 12.40
CA VAL A 446 -38.13 -26.95 11.72
C VAL A 446 -37.22 -28.01 12.34
N LYS A 447 -37.61 -29.30 12.15
CA LYS A 447 -36.80 -30.43 12.69
C LYS A 447 -36.06 -31.13 11.55
N PRO A 448 -34.73 -31.26 11.61
CA PRO A 448 -33.99 -32.03 10.63
C PRO A 448 -34.37 -33.52 10.75
N LYS A 449 -34.60 -34.17 9.61
CA LYS A 449 -34.95 -35.58 9.54
C LYS A 449 -34.27 -36.26 8.37
N LYS A 450 -33.99 -37.56 8.53
CA LYS A 450 -33.56 -38.45 7.47
C LYS A 450 -34.71 -39.40 7.15
N ILE A 451 -35.07 -39.49 5.89
CA ILE A 451 -36.15 -40.40 5.43
C ILE A 451 -35.58 -41.29 4.33
N ARG A 452 -35.90 -42.58 4.38
CA ARG A 452 -35.58 -43.53 3.32
C ARG A 452 -36.74 -43.53 2.32
N ILE A 453 -36.43 -43.20 1.07
CA ILE A 453 -37.40 -43.25 -0.07
C ILE A 453 -36.80 -44.22 -1.09
N GLY A 454 -37.41 -45.39 -1.24
CA GLY A 454 -36.86 -46.49 -2.02
C GLY A 454 -35.53 -46.97 -1.42
N ASP A 455 -34.49 -47.10 -2.25
CA ASP A 455 -33.14 -47.55 -1.81
C ASP A 455 -32.23 -46.41 -1.35
N LYS A 456 -32.68 -45.15 -1.39
CA LYS A 456 -31.85 -43.99 -1.06
C LYS A 456 -32.33 -43.31 0.23
N THR A 457 -31.35 -42.84 1.03
CA THR A 457 -31.60 -42.03 2.22
C THR A 457 -31.50 -40.54 1.85
N HIS A 458 -32.59 -39.78 2.13
CA HIS A 458 -32.64 -38.35 1.89
C HIS A 458 -32.56 -37.61 3.22
N ASN A 459 -31.68 -36.60 3.26
CA ASN A 459 -31.61 -35.64 4.36
C ASN A 459 -32.58 -34.48 4.04
N GLY A 460 -33.30 -34.00 5.03
CA GLY A 460 -34.27 -32.91 4.84
C GLY A 460 -34.80 -32.37 6.16
N TYR A 461 -35.90 -31.69 6.08
CA TYR A 461 -36.56 -31.02 7.19
C TYR A 461 -38.05 -31.37 7.23
N ILE A 462 -38.58 -31.48 8.45
CA ILE A 462 -39.99 -31.53 8.71
C ILE A 462 -40.49 -30.16 9.14
N GLY A 463 -41.70 -29.77 8.71
CA GLY A 463 -42.31 -28.50 9.05
C GLY A 463 -42.00 -27.37 8.06
N ILE A 464 -41.52 -27.72 6.87
CA ILE A 464 -41.35 -26.78 5.76
C ILE A 464 -41.78 -27.40 4.44
N LYS A 465 -42.51 -26.63 3.63
CA LYS A 465 -42.93 -26.98 2.26
C LYS A 465 -42.50 -25.89 1.30
N LEU A 466 -42.19 -26.27 0.07
CA LEU A 466 -42.12 -25.32 -1.06
C LEU A 466 -43.54 -24.84 -1.38
N SER A 467 -43.66 -23.53 -1.52
CA SER A 467 -44.90 -22.92 -2.04
C SER A 467 -45.06 -23.35 -3.50
N ASN A 468 -46.10 -24.07 -3.82
CA ASN A 468 -46.43 -24.35 -5.22
C ASN A 468 -46.79 -23.00 -5.87
N GLN A 469 -45.96 -22.51 -6.78
CA GLN A 469 -46.33 -21.49 -7.74
C GLN A 469 -47.09 -22.12 -8.87
#